data_4985cef323aab9487d30a0193fb8e129
#
_entry.id   4985cef323aab9487d30a0193fb8e129
#
_cell.length_a   1.000
_cell.length_b   1.000
_cell.length_c   1.000
_cell.angle_alpha   90.00
_cell.angle_beta   90.00
_cell.angle_gamma   90.00
#
_symmetry.space_group_name_H-M   'P 1'
#
loop_
_entity.id
_entity.type
_entity.pdbx_description
1 polymer ?
#
loop_
_entity_poly.entity_id
_entity_poly.type
_entity_poly.pdbx_seq_one_letter_code
_entity_poly.pdbx_strand_id
1 'polypeptide(L)'
;MIHRLQPACLIGNNHHRTPFEGEDIQIFERDLPGENKAGLSGQGVSNLPLETCETMNGMWGYKITDQNYKPAKTLIHYLVKAAGKDANLLMNIGPQPDGELPAVAMERLAEIGEWMKVYGETIYGTRGGCVAPHPWGVTTQKGNKLYVHILDLQDKALFLPLDGKRVKTVSYTHLTLPT
;
A
#
# COMPACT_ATOMS: atom_id res chain seq x y z
N MET A 1 24.60 -8.63 14.91
CA MET A 1 24.88 -10.09 14.78
C MET A 1 24.42 -10.61 13.40
N ILE A 2 23.22 -10.28 12.93
CA ILE A 2 22.66 -10.77 11.65
C ILE A 2 23.56 -10.40 10.47
N HIS A 3 23.88 -9.13 10.27
CA HIS A 3 24.73 -8.66 9.17
C HIS A 3 26.18 -9.23 9.21
N ARG A 4 26.64 -9.69 10.37
CA ARG A 4 27.94 -10.38 10.46
C ARG A 4 27.88 -11.79 9.88
N LEU A 5 26.73 -12.47 9.95
CA LEU A 5 26.50 -13.82 9.45
C LEU A 5 26.04 -13.80 7.99
N GLN A 6 25.20 -12.84 7.66
CA GLN A 6 24.65 -12.63 6.32
C GLN A 6 24.60 -11.11 6.02
N PRO A 7 25.65 -10.55 5.40
CA PRO A 7 25.75 -9.11 5.16
C PRO A 7 24.65 -8.53 4.27
N ALA A 8 24.09 -9.33 3.37
CA ALA A 8 23.01 -8.90 2.47
C ALA A 8 21.59 -9.10 3.06
N CYS A 9 21.48 -9.60 4.28
CA CYS A 9 20.17 -9.75 4.93
C CYS A 9 19.61 -8.39 5.33
N LEU A 10 18.34 -8.14 4.99
CA LEU A 10 17.62 -6.95 5.44
C LEU A 10 16.95 -7.23 6.78
N ILE A 11 17.02 -6.26 7.69
CA ILE A 11 16.40 -6.32 9.01
C ILE A 11 15.21 -5.37 9.04
N GLY A 12 14.01 -5.93 9.13
CA GLY A 12 12.78 -5.17 9.32
C GLY A 12 12.43 -5.00 10.80
N ASN A 13 11.97 -3.81 11.17
CA ASN A 13 11.51 -3.52 12.53
C ASN A 13 9.99 -3.38 12.55
N ASN A 14 9.32 -4.35 13.16
CA ASN A 14 7.87 -4.37 13.37
C ASN A 14 7.48 -4.08 14.84
N HIS A 15 8.31 -3.40 15.60
CA HIS A 15 8.08 -3.17 17.03
C HIS A 15 7.36 -1.87 17.38
N HIS A 16 6.89 -1.09 16.45
CA HIS A 16 5.93 0.00 16.65
C HIS A 16 6.31 1.11 17.65
N ARG A 17 7.49 1.07 18.27
CA ARG A 17 7.84 2.00 19.36
C ARG A 17 8.96 2.96 19.00
N THR A 18 10.10 2.44 18.63
CA THR A 18 11.27 3.25 18.29
C THR A 18 12.12 2.55 17.22
N PRO A 19 12.71 3.29 16.27
CA PRO A 19 13.76 2.76 15.44
C PRO A 19 14.88 2.18 16.31
N PHE A 20 15.54 1.12 15.87
CA PHE A 20 16.73 0.60 16.51
C PHE A 20 17.93 0.63 15.54
N GLU A 21 19.11 0.73 16.10
CA GLU A 21 20.35 0.75 15.32
C GLU A 21 20.52 -0.54 14.52
N GLY A 22 20.72 -0.41 13.20
CA GLY A 22 20.92 -1.52 12.28
C GLY A 22 19.65 -2.10 11.66
N GLU A 23 18.50 -1.42 11.79
CA GLU A 23 17.34 -1.74 10.96
C GLU A 23 17.50 -1.20 9.54
N ASP A 24 17.01 -1.95 8.56
CA ASP A 24 17.07 -1.61 7.14
C ASP A 24 15.71 -1.19 6.58
N ILE A 25 14.62 -1.65 7.21
CA ILE A 25 13.24 -1.44 6.78
C ILE A 25 12.38 -1.13 8.00
N GLN A 26 11.54 -0.11 7.88
CA GLN A 26 10.53 0.21 8.88
C GLN A 26 9.19 -0.41 8.47
N ILE A 27 8.59 -1.19 9.37
CA ILE A 27 7.34 -1.93 9.11
C ILE A 27 6.20 -1.33 9.94
N PHE A 28 5.03 -1.18 9.29
CA PHE A 28 3.77 -0.72 9.87
C PHE A 28 2.73 -1.84 9.76
N GLU A 29 2.39 -2.49 10.87
CA GLU A 29 1.42 -3.57 10.88
C GLU A 29 -0.01 -3.03 10.90
N ARG A 30 -0.83 -3.41 9.91
CA ARG A 30 -2.24 -3.01 9.74
C ARG A 30 -2.49 -1.51 9.57
N ASP A 31 -1.45 -0.72 9.61
CA ASP A 31 -1.52 0.73 9.42
C ASP A 31 -0.67 1.16 8.23
N LEU A 32 -1.05 2.23 7.60
CA LEU A 32 -0.19 2.89 6.62
C LEU A 32 0.84 3.76 7.36
N PRO A 33 2.03 4.03 6.78
CA PRO A 33 3.02 4.90 7.38
C PRO A 33 2.41 6.21 7.89
N GLY A 34 2.69 6.53 9.17
CA GLY A 34 2.16 7.70 9.85
C GLY A 34 0.72 7.58 10.37
N GLU A 35 0.10 6.42 10.27
CA GLU A 35 -1.19 6.10 10.90
C GLU A 35 -0.96 5.19 12.12
N ASN A 36 -1.92 5.19 13.04
CA ASN A 36 -1.94 4.29 14.21
C ASN A 36 -3.39 3.93 14.58
N LYS A 37 -4.16 3.48 13.59
CA LYS A 37 -5.58 3.10 13.76
C LYS A 37 -5.71 1.75 14.44
N ALA A 38 -4.80 0.82 14.11
CA ALA A 38 -4.72 -0.48 14.76
C ALA A 38 -4.09 -0.43 16.14
N GLY A 39 -3.49 0.71 16.53
CA GLY A 39 -2.81 0.89 17.82
C GLY A 39 -1.42 0.23 17.88
N LEU A 40 -0.91 -0.22 16.74
CA LEU A 40 0.35 -0.97 16.64
C LEU A 40 1.52 -0.14 16.09
N SER A 41 1.27 1.05 15.55
CA SER A 41 2.24 1.86 14.79
C SER A 41 2.47 3.23 15.43
N GLY A 42 2.89 3.25 16.70
CA GLY A 42 3.15 4.47 17.46
C GLY A 42 4.46 5.19 17.11
N GLN A 43 5.24 4.65 16.19
CA GLN A 43 6.53 5.20 15.76
C GLN A 43 6.33 6.29 14.68
N GLY A 44 7.23 7.28 14.65
CA GLY A 44 7.30 8.23 13.53
C GLY A 44 7.79 7.57 12.24
N VAL A 45 7.48 8.17 11.09
CA VAL A 45 7.98 7.70 9.79
C VAL A 45 9.44 8.12 9.64
N SER A 46 10.32 7.16 9.33
CA SER A 46 11.75 7.36 9.09
C SER A 46 12.04 7.58 7.59
N ASN A 47 13.32 7.78 7.27
CA ASN A 47 13.81 7.85 5.89
C ASN A 47 14.23 6.47 5.33
N LEU A 48 14.04 5.38 6.09
CA LEU A 48 14.29 4.03 5.62
C LEU A 48 13.22 3.61 4.60
N PRO A 49 13.49 2.57 3.81
CA PRO A 49 12.43 1.87 3.08
C PRO A 49 11.28 1.49 4.01
N LEU A 50 10.07 1.73 3.55
CA LEU A 50 8.87 1.50 4.33
C LEU A 50 8.10 0.29 3.81
N GLU A 51 7.53 -0.48 4.71
CA GLU A 51 6.61 -1.56 4.39
C GLU A 51 5.37 -1.46 5.29
N THR A 52 4.21 -1.73 4.72
CA THR A 52 2.99 -1.98 5.47
C THR A 52 2.51 -3.40 5.19
N CYS A 53 1.96 -4.06 6.19
CA CYS A 53 1.35 -5.37 6.02
C CYS A 53 -0.12 -5.34 6.45
N GLU A 54 -0.95 -5.99 5.64
CA GLU A 54 -2.39 -6.11 5.89
C GLU A 54 -2.86 -7.50 5.47
N THR A 55 -3.94 -7.99 6.06
CA THR A 55 -4.58 -9.25 5.68
C THR A 55 -5.87 -9.01 4.93
N MET A 56 -6.24 -9.94 4.04
CA MET A 56 -7.47 -9.84 3.25
C MET A 56 -8.76 -9.94 4.07
N ASN A 57 -8.69 -10.53 5.25
CA ASN A 57 -9.81 -10.71 6.19
C ASN A 57 -9.46 -10.15 7.58
N GLY A 58 -10.02 -10.71 8.67
CA GLY A 58 -9.77 -10.25 10.04
C GLY A 58 -8.53 -10.85 10.68
N MET A 59 -8.08 -12.03 10.23
CA MET A 59 -7.04 -12.82 10.87
C MET A 59 -5.81 -13.02 9.99
N TRP A 60 -4.63 -13.06 10.59
CA TRP A 60 -3.39 -13.36 9.87
C TRP A 60 -3.33 -14.82 9.39
N GLY A 61 -3.71 -15.75 10.23
CA GLY A 61 -3.81 -17.16 9.90
C GLY A 61 -5.22 -17.51 9.41
N TYR A 62 -5.36 -18.72 8.85
CA TYR A 62 -6.66 -19.27 8.47
C TYR A 62 -7.57 -19.45 9.69
N LYS A 63 -8.80 -18.99 9.56
CA LYS A 63 -9.86 -19.21 10.55
C LYS A 63 -11.16 -19.48 9.81
N ILE A 64 -11.67 -20.71 9.94
CA ILE A 64 -12.86 -21.19 9.21
C ILE A 64 -14.10 -20.29 9.43
N THR A 65 -14.20 -19.63 10.57
CA THR A 65 -15.32 -18.72 10.89
C THR A 65 -15.12 -17.29 10.42
N ASP A 66 -13.91 -16.93 9.94
CA ASP A 66 -13.62 -15.59 9.40
C ASP A 66 -13.74 -15.59 7.89
N GLN A 67 -14.96 -15.43 7.40
CA GLN A 67 -15.30 -15.35 5.99
C GLN A 67 -15.48 -13.90 5.51
N ASN A 68 -15.13 -12.91 6.35
CA ASN A 68 -15.31 -11.51 6.03
C ASN A 68 -14.10 -10.95 5.24
N TYR A 69 -13.97 -11.37 4.00
CA TYR A 69 -12.93 -10.88 3.10
C TYR A 69 -13.24 -9.47 2.61
N LYS A 70 -12.23 -8.60 2.66
CA LYS A 70 -12.33 -7.24 2.13
C LYS A 70 -12.63 -7.28 0.63
N PRO A 71 -13.50 -6.38 0.11
CA PRO A 71 -13.72 -6.22 -1.33
C PRO A 71 -12.42 -5.86 -2.05
N ALA A 72 -12.26 -6.27 -3.31
CA ALA A 72 -11.09 -5.93 -4.13
C ALA A 72 -10.83 -4.42 -4.19
N LYS A 73 -11.89 -3.61 -4.30
CA LYS A 73 -11.81 -2.14 -4.23
C LYS A 73 -11.07 -1.65 -2.97
N THR A 74 -11.40 -2.21 -1.80
CA THR A 74 -10.74 -1.84 -0.54
C THR A 74 -9.26 -2.21 -0.55
N LEU A 75 -8.94 -3.40 -1.06
CA LEU A 75 -7.55 -3.89 -1.16
C LEU A 75 -6.73 -3.08 -2.16
N ILE A 76 -7.30 -2.73 -3.32
CA ILE A 76 -6.69 -1.84 -4.31
C ILE A 76 -6.47 -0.44 -3.71
N HIS A 77 -7.45 0.12 -3.00
CA HIS A 77 -7.29 1.41 -2.32
C HIS A 77 -6.16 1.36 -1.29
N TYR A 78 -6.02 0.23 -0.58
CA TYR A 78 -4.94 0.06 0.39
C TYR A 78 -3.57 0.01 -0.31
N LEU A 79 -3.44 -0.76 -1.40
CA LEU A 79 -2.25 -0.82 -2.24
C LEU A 79 -1.84 0.58 -2.74
N VAL A 80 -2.79 1.31 -3.32
CA VAL A 80 -2.57 2.66 -3.86
C VAL A 80 -2.13 3.63 -2.76
N LYS A 81 -2.77 3.58 -1.60
CA LYS A 81 -2.40 4.43 -0.45
C LYS A 81 -1.02 4.08 0.10
N ALA A 82 -0.65 2.79 0.15
CA ALA A 82 0.69 2.36 0.54
C ALA A 82 1.74 2.93 -0.42
N ALA A 83 1.55 2.76 -1.73
CA ALA A 83 2.44 3.30 -2.76
C ALA A 83 2.55 4.85 -2.68
N GLY A 84 1.43 5.55 -2.46
CA GLY A 84 1.42 7.00 -2.30
C GLY A 84 2.12 7.51 -1.04
N LYS A 85 2.25 6.65 -0.02
CA LYS A 85 3.04 6.89 1.20
C LYS A 85 4.46 6.31 1.13
N ASP A 86 4.89 5.97 -0.08
CA ASP A 86 6.23 5.45 -0.37
C ASP A 86 6.57 4.12 0.34
N ALA A 87 5.55 3.28 0.54
CA ALA A 87 5.67 1.99 1.20
C ALA A 87 5.34 0.82 0.28
N ASN A 88 6.06 -0.29 0.46
CA ASN A 88 5.65 -1.58 -0.06
C ASN A 88 4.41 -2.08 0.69
N LEU A 89 3.58 -2.88 0.01
CA LEU A 89 2.49 -3.61 0.64
C LEU A 89 2.78 -5.11 0.64
N LEU A 90 2.81 -5.71 1.83
CA LEU A 90 2.70 -7.15 2.02
C LEU A 90 1.23 -7.50 2.27
N MET A 91 0.60 -8.18 1.31
CA MET A 91 -0.78 -8.64 1.41
C MET A 91 -0.81 -10.08 1.91
N ASN A 92 -1.28 -10.28 3.13
CA ASN A 92 -1.31 -11.61 3.75
C ASN A 92 -2.58 -12.38 3.40
N ILE A 93 -2.41 -13.69 3.22
CA ILE A 93 -3.47 -14.68 3.08
C ILE A 93 -3.13 -15.85 4.00
N GLY A 94 -4.07 -16.26 4.86
CA GLY A 94 -3.94 -17.46 5.68
C GLY A 94 -4.27 -18.72 4.86
N PRO A 95 -3.30 -19.63 4.57
CA PRO A 95 -3.58 -20.86 3.86
C PRO A 95 -4.45 -21.81 4.70
N GLN A 96 -5.28 -22.61 4.03
CA GLN A 96 -6.10 -23.64 4.63
C GLN A 96 -5.25 -24.79 5.20
N PRO A 97 -5.83 -25.69 6.05
CA PRO A 97 -5.08 -26.79 6.65
C PRO A 97 -4.50 -27.80 5.65
N ASP A 98 -5.07 -27.88 4.44
CA ASP A 98 -4.57 -28.69 3.32
C ASP A 98 -3.42 -28.02 2.55
N GLY A 99 -3.10 -26.74 2.89
CA GLY A 99 -2.06 -25.93 2.23
C GLY A 99 -2.57 -25.10 1.05
N GLU A 100 -3.84 -25.23 0.66
CA GLU A 100 -4.42 -24.44 -0.40
C GLU A 100 -4.81 -23.04 0.09
N LEU A 101 -4.90 -22.08 -0.84
CA LEU A 101 -5.41 -20.76 -0.53
C LEU A 101 -6.94 -20.74 -0.62
N PRO A 102 -7.63 -20.02 0.28
CA PRO A 102 -9.07 -19.88 0.22
C PRO A 102 -9.56 -19.35 -1.13
N ALA A 103 -10.59 -19.95 -1.71
CA ALA A 103 -11.11 -19.57 -3.04
C ALA A 103 -11.44 -18.07 -3.14
N VAL A 104 -12.05 -17.49 -2.11
CA VAL A 104 -12.37 -16.05 -2.05
C VAL A 104 -11.10 -15.19 -2.10
N ALA A 105 -10.01 -15.61 -1.45
CA ALA A 105 -8.75 -14.89 -1.53
C ALA A 105 -8.17 -14.94 -2.95
N MET A 106 -8.26 -16.08 -3.62
CA MET A 106 -7.83 -16.23 -5.02
C MET A 106 -8.64 -15.37 -5.97
N GLU A 107 -9.96 -15.27 -5.78
CA GLU A 107 -10.83 -14.35 -6.53
C GLU A 107 -10.39 -12.89 -6.34
N ARG A 108 -10.14 -12.47 -5.10
CA ARG A 108 -9.66 -11.09 -4.82
C ARG A 108 -8.30 -10.81 -5.45
N LEU A 109 -7.38 -11.78 -5.44
CA LEU A 109 -6.08 -11.64 -6.13
C LEU A 109 -6.26 -11.50 -7.63
N ALA A 110 -7.17 -12.28 -8.23
CA ALA A 110 -7.48 -12.18 -9.65
C ALA A 110 -8.04 -10.79 -10.02
N GLU A 111 -8.99 -10.27 -9.25
CA GLU A 111 -9.56 -8.93 -9.44
C GLU A 111 -8.48 -7.83 -9.32
N ILE A 112 -7.61 -7.93 -8.33
CA ILE A 112 -6.45 -7.01 -8.17
C ILE A 112 -5.51 -7.17 -9.37
N GLY A 113 -5.26 -8.39 -9.83
CA GLY A 113 -4.42 -8.70 -10.98
C GLY A 113 -4.94 -8.06 -12.27
N GLU A 114 -6.24 -8.12 -12.53
CA GLU A 114 -6.86 -7.44 -13.68
C GLU A 114 -6.71 -5.92 -13.60
N TRP A 115 -6.90 -5.33 -12.42
CA TRP A 115 -6.65 -3.92 -12.21
C TRP A 115 -5.17 -3.56 -12.46
N MET A 116 -4.24 -4.38 -11.95
CA MET A 116 -2.80 -4.16 -12.12
C MET A 116 -2.33 -4.29 -13.56
N LYS A 117 -2.97 -5.12 -14.40
CA LYS A 117 -2.67 -5.19 -15.84
C LYS A 117 -2.88 -3.85 -16.55
N VAL A 118 -3.89 -3.10 -16.12
CA VAL A 118 -4.25 -1.82 -16.73
C VAL A 118 -3.48 -0.66 -16.10
N TYR A 119 -3.37 -0.65 -14.77
CA TYR A 119 -2.89 0.51 -14.00
C TYR A 119 -1.57 0.28 -13.27
N GLY A 120 -0.95 -0.88 -13.41
CA GLY A 120 0.28 -1.23 -12.69
C GLY A 120 1.44 -0.28 -12.95
N GLU A 121 1.47 0.43 -14.09
CA GLU A 121 2.49 1.46 -14.35
C GLU A 121 2.48 2.58 -13.31
N THR A 122 1.31 2.82 -12.67
CA THR A 122 1.14 3.86 -11.65
C THR A 122 1.61 3.43 -10.27
N ILE A 123 1.98 2.15 -10.13
CA ILE A 123 2.45 1.50 -8.90
C ILE A 123 3.89 1.00 -9.06
N TYR A 124 4.16 0.18 -10.10
CA TYR A 124 5.47 -0.44 -10.28
C TYR A 124 6.58 0.55 -10.59
N GLY A 125 7.62 0.54 -9.75
CA GLY A 125 8.80 1.39 -9.90
C GLY A 125 8.50 2.87 -9.68
N THR A 126 7.42 3.20 -8.99
CA THR A 126 7.11 4.55 -8.53
C THR A 126 7.66 4.79 -7.12
N ARG A 127 7.65 6.05 -6.72
CA ARG A 127 7.85 6.53 -5.36
C ARG A 127 6.61 7.30 -4.93
N GLY A 128 6.46 7.62 -3.66
CA GLY A 128 5.44 8.56 -3.20
C GLY A 128 5.51 9.88 -3.98
N GLY A 129 4.38 10.42 -4.39
CA GLY A 129 4.33 11.63 -5.21
C GLY A 129 4.59 12.90 -4.41
N CYS A 130 4.83 13.99 -5.13
CA CYS A 130 5.14 15.30 -4.52
C CYS A 130 3.94 15.99 -3.87
N VAL A 131 2.73 15.51 -4.06
CA VAL A 131 1.51 15.99 -3.38
C VAL A 131 1.21 15.09 -2.19
N ALA A 132 1.14 15.67 -1.01
CA ALA A 132 0.82 14.94 0.22
C ALA A 132 -0.52 14.19 0.11
N PRO A 133 -0.72 13.09 0.86
CA PRO A 133 -2.00 12.42 0.92
C PRO A 133 -3.14 13.34 1.36
N HIS A 134 -4.28 13.20 0.71
CA HIS A 134 -5.50 13.96 0.97
C HIS A 134 -6.71 13.03 1.16
N PRO A 135 -7.85 13.51 1.68
CA PRO A 135 -9.08 12.71 1.77
C PRO A 135 -9.52 12.11 0.44
N TRP A 136 -9.31 12.83 -0.68
CA TRP A 136 -9.65 12.34 -2.02
C TRP A 136 -8.71 11.22 -2.52
N GLY A 137 -7.48 11.09 -1.98
CA GLY A 137 -6.52 10.08 -2.42
C GLY A 137 -5.06 10.45 -2.24
N VAL A 138 -4.20 9.92 -3.10
CA VAL A 138 -2.74 10.03 -3.02
C VAL A 138 -2.13 10.25 -4.40
N THR A 139 -0.83 10.56 -4.42
CA THR A 139 -0.05 10.62 -5.66
C THR A 139 1.13 9.66 -5.61
N THR A 140 1.48 9.10 -6.77
CA THR A 140 2.75 8.39 -6.99
C THR A 140 3.51 9.06 -8.13
N GLN A 141 4.82 8.86 -8.18
CA GLN A 141 5.67 9.53 -9.17
C GLN A 141 6.72 8.57 -9.75
N LYS A 142 6.92 8.69 -11.06
CA LYS A 142 7.98 7.98 -11.78
C LYS A 142 8.65 8.93 -12.78
N GLY A 143 9.89 9.31 -12.49
CA GLY A 143 10.58 10.34 -13.29
C GLY A 143 9.80 11.67 -13.32
N ASN A 144 9.41 12.11 -14.51
CA ASN A 144 8.63 13.34 -14.73
C ASN A 144 7.11 13.10 -14.82
N LYS A 145 6.65 11.89 -14.59
CA LYS A 145 5.21 11.56 -14.53
C LYS A 145 4.72 11.57 -13.10
N LEU A 146 3.68 12.34 -12.82
CA LEU A 146 2.93 12.32 -11.57
C LEU A 146 1.58 11.62 -11.83
N TYR A 147 1.31 10.55 -11.11
CA TYR A 147 0.03 9.85 -11.15
C TYR A 147 -0.81 10.32 -9.96
N VAL A 148 -2.02 10.76 -10.25
CA VAL A 148 -2.99 11.24 -9.25
C VAL A 148 -4.06 10.17 -9.08
N HIS A 149 -4.08 9.53 -7.93
CA HIS A 149 -5.03 8.48 -7.61
C HIS A 149 -6.20 9.07 -6.82
N ILE A 150 -7.33 9.25 -7.50
CA ILE A 150 -8.57 9.75 -6.90
C ILE A 150 -9.35 8.54 -6.41
N LEU A 151 -9.40 8.35 -5.10
CA LEU A 151 -10.04 7.20 -4.44
C LEU A 151 -11.44 7.54 -3.94
N ASP A 152 -11.67 8.82 -3.61
CA ASP A 152 -12.94 9.36 -3.16
C ASP A 152 -13.09 10.80 -3.67
N LEU A 153 -13.90 10.97 -4.71
CA LEU A 153 -14.16 12.28 -5.31
C LEU A 153 -15.41 12.89 -4.67
N GLN A 154 -15.22 13.82 -3.75
CA GLN A 154 -16.31 14.50 -3.06
C GLN A 154 -16.76 15.79 -3.78
N ASP A 155 -15.85 16.40 -4.52
CA ASP A 155 -16.10 17.67 -5.23
C ASP A 155 -16.07 17.49 -6.75
N LYS A 156 -16.68 18.43 -7.47
CA LYS A 156 -16.67 18.45 -8.95
C LYS A 156 -15.30 18.79 -9.54
N ALA A 157 -14.38 19.29 -8.73
CA ALA A 157 -13.04 19.69 -9.14
C ALA A 157 -12.02 19.30 -8.09
N LEU A 158 -10.82 18.94 -8.53
CA LEU A 158 -9.68 18.62 -7.69
C LEU A 158 -8.64 19.72 -7.83
N PHE A 159 -8.26 20.32 -6.70
CA PHE A 159 -7.16 21.27 -6.65
C PHE A 159 -5.86 20.55 -6.23
N LEU A 160 -4.82 20.67 -7.06
CA LEU A 160 -3.49 20.14 -6.76
C LEU A 160 -2.52 21.29 -6.52
N PRO A 161 -1.78 21.31 -5.41
CA PRO A 161 -0.81 22.35 -5.09
C PRO A 161 0.48 22.16 -5.94
N LEU A 162 0.36 22.32 -7.24
CA LEU A 162 1.44 22.17 -8.21
C LEU A 162 1.68 23.50 -8.93
N ASP A 163 2.94 23.78 -9.30
CA ASP A 163 3.23 24.86 -10.22
C ASP A 163 2.75 24.49 -11.64
N GLY A 164 1.65 25.09 -12.06
CA GLY A 164 1.02 24.83 -13.35
C GLY A 164 1.94 25.06 -14.56
N LYS A 165 2.97 25.91 -14.42
CA LYS A 165 3.98 26.16 -15.48
C LYS A 165 4.86 24.94 -15.75
N ARG A 166 4.95 24.02 -14.80
CA ARG A 166 5.70 22.76 -14.92
C ARG A 166 4.88 21.62 -15.53
N VAL A 167 3.56 21.77 -15.61
CA VAL A 167 2.66 20.77 -16.19
C VAL A 167 2.61 20.94 -17.70
N LYS A 168 3.12 19.95 -18.45
CA LYS A 168 3.12 19.98 -19.91
C LYS A 168 1.85 19.35 -20.50
N THR A 169 1.39 18.27 -19.91
CA THR A 169 0.25 17.50 -20.42
C THR A 169 -0.49 16.86 -19.24
N VAL A 170 -1.80 16.81 -19.33
CA VAL A 170 -2.66 16.07 -18.41
C VAL A 170 -3.47 15.06 -19.20
N SER A 171 -3.47 13.82 -18.77
CA SER A 171 -4.37 12.78 -19.27
C SER A 171 -5.09 12.14 -18.09
N TYR A 172 -6.29 11.64 -18.32
CA TYR A 172 -7.01 10.89 -17.30
C TYR A 172 -7.58 9.62 -17.89
N THR A 173 -7.72 8.61 -17.06
CA THR A 173 -8.39 7.35 -17.37
C THR A 173 -9.62 7.23 -16.48
N HIS A 174 -10.75 6.81 -17.03
CA HIS A 174 -11.93 6.52 -16.23
C HIS A 174 -11.71 5.19 -15.50
N LEU A 175 -11.74 5.25 -14.18
CA LEU A 175 -11.74 4.08 -13.32
C LEU A 175 -13.20 3.72 -12.98
N THR A 176 -13.73 2.70 -13.64
CA THR A 176 -14.78 1.89 -13.02
C THR A 176 -14.06 0.84 -12.18
N LEU A 177 -13.97 1.07 -10.86
CA LEU A 177 -13.59 0.00 -9.95
C LEU A 177 -14.74 -1.03 -9.92
N PRO A 178 -14.43 -2.33 -9.81
CA PRO A 178 -15.46 -3.33 -9.57
C PRO A 178 -16.31 -2.90 -8.37
N THR A 179 -17.61 -2.92 -8.54
CA THR A 179 -18.60 -2.58 -7.50
C THR A 179 -18.61 -3.62 -6.39
#